data_5cebfad631e3a9a0c467872ab4819cbd
#
_entry.id   5cebfad631e3a9a0c467872ab4819cbd
#
_cell.length_a   1.000
_cell.length_b   1.000
_cell.length_c   1.000
_cell.angle_alpha   90.00
_cell.angle_beta   90.00
_cell.angle_gamma   90.00
#
_symmetry.space_group_name_H-M   'P 1'
#
loop_
_entity.id
_entity.type
_entity.pdbx_description
1 polymer ?
#
loop_
_entity_poly.entity_id
_entity_poly.type
_entity_poly.pdbx_seq_one_letter_code
_entity_poly.pdbx_strand_id
1 'polypeptide(L)'
;ISYPFSYHGKTIGCSYLSGCCTLPDYRSQGLMNDLIIKSLNKAKSNGACFAALIPASESLFNYYAGTNFVTTFDYSKIHINKPKDNEQYVSNCNIATYDGSYEVYEYFNAKMRSRNCCIQHNEYDFSVITEELELFDNQLLVAKYGEDICGLAFCYLRDGEIYIKDAFAE
;
A
#
# COMPACT_ATOMS: atom_id res chain seq x y z
N ILE A 1 4.93 -6.98 -11.30
CA ILE A 1 5.54 -5.65 -11.12
C ILE A 1 6.79 -5.84 -10.25
N SER A 2 7.88 -5.11 -10.51
CA SER A 2 9.13 -5.19 -9.74
C SER A 2 9.25 -3.94 -8.87
N TYR A 3 9.50 -4.15 -7.56
CA TYR A 3 9.69 -3.06 -6.60
C TYR A 3 10.98 -3.23 -5.81
N PRO A 4 11.64 -2.13 -5.42
CA PRO A 4 12.61 -2.16 -4.33
C PRO A 4 11.90 -2.48 -3.01
N PHE A 5 12.55 -3.24 -2.15
CA PHE A 5 12.05 -3.60 -0.82
C PHE A 5 13.13 -3.28 0.22
N SER A 6 12.78 -2.50 1.24
CA SER A 6 13.69 -2.22 2.34
C SER A 6 13.72 -3.39 3.32
N TYR A 7 14.92 -3.85 3.66
CA TYR A 7 15.13 -4.94 4.60
C TYR A 7 16.38 -4.69 5.45
N HIS A 8 16.20 -4.37 6.72
CA HIS A 8 17.28 -4.10 7.66
C HIS A 8 18.39 -3.20 7.10
N GLY A 9 18.00 -2.04 6.58
CA GLY A 9 18.91 -1.04 6.00
C GLY A 9 19.48 -1.40 4.62
N LYS A 10 19.04 -2.51 4.02
CA LYS A 10 19.39 -2.92 2.65
C LYS A 10 18.18 -2.81 1.74
N THR A 11 18.43 -2.63 0.45
CA THR A 11 17.41 -2.70 -0.60
C THR A 11 17.58 -4.00 -1.37
N ILE A 12 16.52 -4.79 -1.47
CA ILE A 12 16.48 -6.04 -2.23
C ILE A 12 15.33 -6.00 -3.25
N GLY A 13 15.42 -6.78 -4.32
CA GLY A 13 14.37 -6.86 -5.35
C GLY A 13 13.19 -7.69 -4.88
N CYS A 14 11.99 -7.12 -4.98
CA CYS A 14 10.71 -7.81 -4.76
C CYS A 14 9.91 -7.82 -6.06
N SER A 15 9.27 -8.94 -6.38
CA SER A 15 8.26 -9.00 -7.43
C SER A 15 6.87 -9.01 -6.80
N TYR A 16 6.04 -8.05 -7.13
CA TYR A 16 4.67 -7.97 -6.61
C TYR A 16 3.68 -8.53 -7.64
N LEU A 17 2.89 -9.55 -7.24
CA LEU A 17 1.84 -10.12 -8.05
C LEU A 17 0.53 -9.41 -7.74
N SER A 18 -0.05 -8.77 -8.75
CA SER A 18 -1.31 -8.05 -8.64
C SER A 18 -2.23 -8.42 -9.81
N GLY A 19 -3.54 -8.27 -9.63
CA GLY A 19 -4.53 -8.47 -10.68
C GLY A 19 -4.67 -9.92 -11.15
N CYS A 20 -4.34 -10.90 -10.31
CA CYS A 20 -4.49 -12.31 -10.66
C CYS A 20 -5.97 -12.68 -10.80
N CYS A 21 -6.44 -12.93 -12.03
CA CYS A 21 -7.80 -13.34 -12.29
C CYS A 21 -7.87 -14.41 -13.38
N THR A 22 -8.90 -15.24 -13.34
CA THR A 22 -9.21 -16.23 -14.39
C THR A 22 -10.68 -16.08 -14.78
N LEU A 23 -10.95 -15.96 -16.07
CA LEU A 23 -12.33 -15.91 -16.58
C LEU A 23 -13.11 -17.15 -16.12
N PRO A 24 -14.42 -17.01 -15.81
CA PRO A 24 -15.23 -18.08 -15.24
C PRO A 24 -15.11 -19.41 -15.97
N ASP A 25 -15.21 -19.40 -17.30
CA ASP A 25 -15.20 -20.59 -18.16
C ASP A 25 -13.86 -21.33 -18.19
N TYR A 26 -12.79 -20.69 -17.70
CA TYR A 26 -11.42 -21.22 -17.68
C TYR A 26 -10.94 -21.54 -16.25
N ARG A 27 -11.81 -21.43 -15.24
CA ARG A 27 -11.48 -21.78 -13.87
C ARG A 27 -11.33 -23.28 -13.66
N SER A 28 -10.67 -23.67 -12.58
CA SER A 28 -10.43 -25.05 -12.18
C SER A 28 -9.62 -25.90 -13.18
N GLN A 29 -8.90 -25.26 -14.12
CA GLN A 29 -8.03 -25.90 -15.10
C GLN A 29 -6.54 -25.75 -14.79
N GLY A 30 -6.18 -25.21 -13.63
CA GLY A 30 -4.78 -24.99 -13.23
C GLY A 30 -4.08 -23.79 -13.88
N LEU A 31 -4.75 -23.05 -14.80
CA LEU A 31 -4.12 -21.98 -15.58
C LEU A 31 -3.48 -20.88 -14.75
N MET A 32 -4.13 -20.46 -13.66
CA MET A 32 -3.57 -19.45 -12.77
C MET A 32 -2.34 -19.97 -12.01
N ASN A 33 -2.33 -21.24 -11.58
CA ASN A 33 -1.18 -21.86 -10.96
C ASN A 33 0.02 -21.86 -11.91
N ASP A 34 -0.17 -22.27 -13.16
CA ASP A 34 0.87 -22.25 -14.19
C ASP A 34 1.39 -20.84 -14.46
N LEU A 35 0.49 -19.86 -14.50
CA LEU A 35 0.86 -18.48 -14.70
C LEU A 35 1.69 -17.93 -13.52
N ILE A 36 1.30 -18.25 -12.28
CA ILE A 36 2.06 -17.88 -11.09
C ILE A 36 3.47 -18.49 -11.16
N ILE A 37 3.59 -19.78 -11.42
CA ILE A 37 4.89 -20.46 -11.51
C ILE A 37 5.78 -19.81 -12.59
N LYS A 38 5.24 -19.53 -13.78
CA LYS A 38 5.97 -18.85 -14.85
C LYS A 38 6.40 -17.44 -14.45
N SER A 39 5.51 -16.70 -13.76
CA SER A 39 5.80 -15.35 -13.25
C SER A 39 6.90 -15.35 -12.20
N LEU A 40 6.88 -16.30 -11.26
CA LEU A 40 7.93 -16.46 -10.25
C LEU A 40 9.28 -16.81 -10.87
N ASN A 41 9.30 -17.71 -11.85
CA ASN A 41 10.54 -18.05 -12.59
C ASN A 41 11.09 -16.83 -13.34
N LYS A 42 10.22 -16.03 -13.96
CA LYS A 42 10.63 -14.80 -14.63
C LYS A 42 11.13 -13.75 -13.64
N ALA A 43 10.45 -13.58 -12.51
CA ALA A 43 10.89 -12.69 -11.44
C ALA A 43 12.30 -13.06 -10.94
N LYS A 44 12.52 -14.35 -10.66
CA LYS A 44 13.84 -14.88 -10.25
C LYS A 44 14.91 -14.60 -11.31
N SER A 45 14.62 -14.83 -12.59
CA SER A 45 15.58 -14.56 -13.68
C SER A 45 15.91 -13.07 -13.84
N ASN A 46 15.01 -12.19 -13.38
CA ASN A 46 15.20 -10.75 -13.37
C ASN A 46 15.86 -10.24 -12.05
N GLY A 47 16.29 -11.14 -11.17
CA GLY A 47 17.02 -10.81 -9.94
C GLY A 47 16.13 -10.51 -8.72
N ALA A 48 14.83 -10.80 -8.78
CA ALA A 48 13.99 -10.70 -7.59
C ALA A 48 14.40 -11.73 -6.54
N CYS A 49 14.55 -11.30 -5.29
CA CYS A 49 14.91 -12.17 -4.17
C CYS A 49 13.68 -12.94 -3.66
N PHE A 50 12.49 -12.36 -3.79
CA PHE A 50 11.21 -12.97 -3.40
C PHE A 50 10.07 -12.34 -4.19
N ALA A 51 8.87 -12.93 -4.06
CA ALA A 51 7.63 -12.36 -4.56
C ALA A 51 6.64 -12.14 -3.41
N ALA A 52 5.85 -11.10 -3.51
CA ALA A 52 4.80 -10.76 -2.55
C ALA A 52 3.46 -10.57 -3.27
N LEU A 53 2.38 -10.80 -2.55
CA LEU A 53 1.02 -10.48 -2.96
C LEU A 53 0.14 -10.24 -1.71
N ILE A 54 -1.00 -9.62 -1.93
CA ILE A 54 -2.04 -9.49 -0.91
C ILE A 54 -3.27 -10.26 -1.42
N PRO A 55 -3.70 -11.33 -0.74
CA PRO A 55 -4.92 -12.06 -1.11
C PRO A 55 -6.16 -11.16 -0.98
N ALA A 56 -7.02 -11.15 -1.98
CA ALA A 56 -8.24 -10.33 -1.98
C ALA A 56 -9.33 -10.85 -1.02
N SER A 57 -9.22 -12.10 -0.57
CA SER A 57 -10.13 -12.71 0.41
C SER A 57 -9.42 -13.77 1.23
N GLU A 58 -9.99 -14.09 2.37
CA GLU A 58 -9.43 -15.07 3.30
C GLU A 58 -9.29 -16.46 2.67
N SER A 59 -10.23 -16.87 1.83
CA SER A 59 -10.18 -18.16 1.11
C SER A 59 -8.97 -18.31 0.18
N LEU A 60 -8.40 -17.21 -0.31
CA LEU A 60 -7.25 -17.22 -1.21
C LEU A 60 -5.91 -17.48 -0.50
N PHE A 61 -5.84 -17.35 0.83
CA PHE A 61 -4.61 -17.72 1.56
C PHE A 61 -4.24 -19.19 1.34
N ASN A 62 -5.22 -20.10 1.45
CA ASN A 62 -4.99 -21.53 1.21
C ASN A 62 -4.59 -21.80 -0.27
N TYR A 63 -5.19 -21.06 -1.21
CA TYR A 63 -4.83 -21.19 -2.62
C TYR A 63 -3.36 -20.81 -2.87
N TYR A 64 -2.93 -19.65 -2.35
CA TYR A 64 -1.56 -19.20 -2.53
C TYR A 64 -0.54 -20.01 -1.72
N ALA A 65 -0.92 -20.55 -0.57
CA ALA A 65 -0.08 -21.51 0.17
C ALA A 65 0.26 -22.75 -0.69
N GLY A 66 -0.68 -23.21 -1.52
CA GLY A 66 -0.44 -24.29 -2.50
C GLY A 66 0.57 -23.92 -3.61
N THR A 67 0.90 -22.64 -3.77
CA THR A 67 1.92 -22.13 -4.70
C THR A 67 3.21 -21.64 -4.01
N ASN A 68 3.47 -22.13 -2.81
CA ASN A 68 4.63 -21.81 -1.97
C ASN A 68 4.68 -20.38 -1.43
N PHE A 69 3.57 -19.65 -1.38
CA PHE A 69 3.48 -18.42 -0.61
C PHE A 69 3.21 -18.76 0.86
N VAL A 70 3.80 -17.96 1.74
CA VAL A 70 3.58 -18.04 3.18
C VAL A 70 3.10 -16.70 3.71
N THR A 71 2.21 -16.72 4.69
CA THR A 71 1.80 -15.51 5.40
C THR A 71 2.97 -15.01 6.24
N THR A 72 3.41 -13.79 5.98
CA THR A 72 4.63 -13.24 6.60
C THR A 72 4.33 -11.98 7.39
N PHE A 73 3.33 -11.18 6.97
CA PHE A 73 3.01 -9.90 7.58
C PHE A 73 1.58 -9.89 8.08
N ASP A 74 1.42 -9.41 9.30
CA ASP A 74 0.13 -9.09 9.90
C ASP A 74 -0.12 -7.58 9.82
N TYR A 75 -1.38 -7.18 9.95
CA TYR A 75 -1.76 -5.78 10.09
C TYR A 75 -2.66 -5.61 11.31
N SER A 76 -2.57 -4.44 11.93
CA SER A 76 -3.46 -4.05 13.02
C SER A 76 -4.57 -3.15 12.47
N LYS A 77 -5.80 -3.39 12.92
CA LYS A 77 -6.93 -2.52 12.65
C LYS A 77 -7.34 -1.83 13.94
N ILE A 78 -7.32 -0.50 13.95
CA ILE A 78 -7.74 0.32 15.09
C ILE A 78 -9.05 1.01 14.73
N HIS A 79 -10.05 0.87 15.59
CA HIS A 79 -11.28 1.64 15.48
C HIS A 79 -11.18 2.89 16.36
N ILE A 80 -11.33 4.05 15.72
CA ILE A 80 -11.36 5.35 16.41
C ILE A 80 -12.78 5.85 16.34
N ASN A 81 -13.43 6.00 17.50
CA ASN A 81 -14.74 6.63 17.56
C ASN A 81 -14.63 8.13 17.30
N LYS A 82 -15.61 8.68 16.61
CA LYS A 82 -15.69 10.14 16.45
C LYS A 82 -15.65 10.80 17.85
N PRO A 83 -14.79 11.81 18.05
CA PRO A 83 -14.75 12.56 19.29
C PRO A 83 -16.15 13.11 19.63
N LYS A 84 -16.49 13.16 20.91
CA LYS A 84 -17.73 13.81 21.34
C LYS A 84 -17.63 15.31 21.02
N ASP A 85 -18.74 15.92 20.64
CA ASP A 85 -18.79 17.32 20.15
C ASP A 85 -18.18 18.38 21.10
N ASN A 86 -17.87 18.01 22.35
CA ASN A 86 -17.26 18.89 23.36
C ASN A 86 -15.74 18.69 23.52
N GLU A 87 -15.13 17.77 22.79
CA GLU A 87 -13.66 17.58 22.81
C GLU A 87 -13.05 18.41 21.68
N GLN A 88 -12.62 19.65 21.98
CA GLN A 88 -11.82 20.45 21.07
C GLN A 88 -10.40 19.90 21.03
N TYR A 89 -10.07 19.18 19.98
CA TYR A 89 -8.68 18.92 19.64
C TYR A 89 -8.09 20.20 19.05
N VAL A 90 -7.29 20.88 19.83
CA VAL A 90 -6.51 22.03 19.34
C VAL A 90 -5.30 21.46 18.62
N SER A 91 -5.41 21.34 17.30
CA SER A 91 -4.24 21.06 16.47
C SER A 91 -3.66 22.40 15.98
N ASN A 92 -2.37 22.59 16.18
CA ASN A 92 -1.63 23.71 15.58
C ASN A 92 -1.26 23.42 14.09
N CYS A 93 -1.69 22.27 13.56
CA CYS A 93 -1.43 21.88 12.18
C CYS A 93 -2.60 22.30 11.28
N ASN A 94 -2.27 22.84 10.12
CA ASN A 94 -3.21 23.04 9.04
C ASN A 94 -3.34 21.72 8.25
N ILE A 95 -4.57 21.25 8.00
CA ILE A 95 -4.84 20.03 7.24
C ILE A 95 -5.51 20.44 5.94
N ALA A 96 -4.92 19.99 4.82
CA ALA A 96 -5.44 20.23 3.48
C ALA A 96 -5.40 18.92 2.66
N THR A 97 -6.15 18.89 1.57
CA THR A 97 -6.03 17.83 0.56
C THR A 97 -4.73 18.04 -0.22
N TYR A 98 -4.12 16.93 -0.63
CA TYR A 98 -2.94 16.93 -1.49
C TYR A 98 -3.16 17.77 -2.75
N ASP A 99 -2.19 18.61 -3.08
CA ASP A 99 -2.24 19.61 -4.14
C ASP A 99 -1.34 19.30 -5.34
N GLY A 100 -0.72 18.10 -5.38
CA GLY A 100 0.22 17.71 -6.41
C GLY A 100 1.67 18.11 -6.13
N SER A 101 1.98 18.73 -4.98
CA SER A 101 3.32 19.23 -4.67
C SER A 101 4.34 18.09 -4.48
N TYR A 102 5.55 18.30 -5.03
CA TYR A 102 6.63 17.32 -4.99
C TYR A 102 7.15 17.08 -3.55
N GLU A 103 7.10 18.09 -2.70
CA GLU A 103 7.53 17.97 -1.30
C GLU A 103 6.73 16.92 -0.52
N VAL A 104 5.48 16.70 -0.89
CA VAL A 104 4.64 15.65 -0.28
C VAL A 104 5.17 14.26 -0.65
N TYR A 105 5.60 14.06 -1.90
CA TYR A 105 6.28 12.82 -2.30
C TYR A 105 7.62 12.65 -1.56
N GLU A 106 8.42 13.69 -1.41
CA GLU A 106 9.69 13.61 -0.68
C GLU A 106 9.47 13.21 0.79
N TYR A 107 8.48 13.81 1.45
CA TYR A 107 8.10 13.44 2.81
C TYR A 107 7.64 11.96 2.88
N PHE A 108 6.72 11.54 2.01
CA PHE A 108 6.27 10.16 1.90
C PHE A 108 7.45 9.20 1.71
N ASN A 109 8.31 9.47 0.75
CA ASN A 109 9.48 8.64 0.43
C ASN A 109 10.46 8.54 1.61
N ALA A 110 10.70 9.64 2.33
CA ALA A 110 11.54 9.64 3.53
C ALA A 110 10.95 8.74 4.62
N LYS A 111 9.63 8.84 4.87
CA LYS A 111 8.92 7.98 5.84
C LYS A 111 8.93 6.51 5.42
N MET A 112 8.70 6.21 4.13
CA MET A 112 8.75 4.85 3.62
C MET A 112 10.15 4.23 3.74
N ARG A 113 11.19 5.00 3.46
CA ARG A 113 12.60 4.54 3.62
C ARG A 113 12.99 4.26 5.06
N SER A 114 12.37 4.93 6.03
CA SER A 114 12.61 4.68 7.46
C SER A 114 11.95 3.40 7.96
N ARG A 115 10.97 2.88 7.24
CA ARG A 115 10.28 1.62 7.58
C ARG A 115 11.15 0.42 7.21
N ASN A 116 11.18 -0.56 8.10
CA ASN A 116 11.77 -1.85 7.80
C ASN A 116 10.73 -2.79 7.16
N CYS A 117 11.17 -3.72 6.31
CA CYS A 117 10.32 -4.71 5.64
C CYS A 117 9.16 -4.07 4.85
N CYS A 118 9.49 -3.14 3.95
CA CYS A 118 8.51 -2.32 3.26
C CYS A 118 8.83 -2.20 1.76
N ILE A 119 7.81 -2.34 0.90
CA ILE A 119 7.91 -2.01 -0.52
C ILE A 119 8.14 -0.51 -0.64
N GLN A 120 9.10 -0.12 -1.47
CA GLN A 120 9.42 1.27 -1.76
C GLN A 120 8.74 1.70 -3.07
N HIS A 121 8.17 2.88 -3.07
CA HIS A 121 7.52 3.47 -4.24
C HIS A 121 8.35 4.65 -4.75
N ASN A 122 8.53 4.72 -6.06
CA ASN A 122 9.11 5.89 -6.70
C ASN A 122 8.05 6.97 -6.91
N GLU A 123 8.44 8.12 -7.46
CA GLU A 123 7.54 9.24 -7.73
C GLU A 123 6.38 8.84 -8.67
N TYR A 124 6.66 8.05 -9.70
CA TYR A 124 5.64 7.56 -10.61
C TYR A 124 4.64 6.63 -9.90
N ASP A 125 5.11 5.71 -9.06
CA ASP A 125 4.20 4.86 -8.27
C ASP A 125 3.33 5.70 -7.34
N PHE A 126 3.90 6.76 -6.74
CA PHE A 126 3.16 7.67 -5.88
C PHE A 126 2.09 8.46 -6.65
N SER A 127 2.42 8.95 -7.87
CA SER A 127 1.42 9.64 -8.71
C SER A 127 0.26 8.71 -9.08
N VAL A 128 0.53 7.44 -9.42
CA VAL A 128 -0.53 6.45 -9.70
C VAL A 128 -1.41 6.22 -8.48
N ILE A 129 -0.83 6.14 -7.28
CA ILE A 129 -1.58 5.97 -6.02
C ILE A 129 -2.50 7.19 -5.78
N THR A 130 -2.00 8.40 -5.97
CA THR A 130 -2.79 9.63 -5.74
C THR A 130 -3.86 9.83 -6.80
N GLU A 131 -3.60 9.53 -8.07
CA GLU A 131 -4.58 9.52 -9.15
C GLU A 131 -5.69 8.49 -8.89
N GLU A 132 -5.35 7.29 -8.39
CA GLU A 132 -6.35 6.27 -8.00
C GLU A 132 -7.24 6.77 -6.85
N LEU A 133 -6.67 7.47 -5.86
CA LEU A 133 -7.46 8.06 -4.77
C LEU A 133 -8.50 9.04 -5.32
N GLU A 134 -8.09 9.97 -6.17
CA GLU A 134 -8.98 10.98 -6.77
C GLU A 134 -10.05 10.32 -7.65
N LEU A 135 -9.71 9.31 -8.45
CA LEU A 135 -10.64 8.60 -9.33
C LEU A 135 -11.81 7.96 -8.57
N PHE A 136 -11.60 7.57 -7.33
CA PHE A 136 -12.61 6.92 -6.48
C PHE A 136 -13.11 7.82 -5.33
N ASP A 137 -13.02 9.14 -5.49
CA ASP A 137 -13.46 10.13 -4.49
C ASP A 137 -12.82 9.94 -3.09
N ASN A 138 -11.62 9.37 -3.06
CA ASN A 138 -10.80 9.23 -1.86
C ASN A 138 -9.79 10.38 -1.78
N GLN A 139 -9.10 10.53 -0.66
CA GLN A 139 -8.23 11.69 -0.44
C GLN A 139 -6.90 11.31 0.21
N LEU A 140 -5.83 11.98 -0.23
CA LEU A 140 -4.61 12.11 0.53
C LEU A 140 -4.66 13.44 1.30
N LEU A 141 -4.68 13.35 2.62
CA LEU A 141 -4.63 14.53 3.49
C LEU A 141 -3.18 14.81 3.90
N VAL A 142 -2.84 16.09 3.89
CA VAL A 142 -1.52 16.62 4.25
C VAL A 142 -1.67 17.52 5.46
N ALA A 143 -0.94 17.24 6.52
CA ALA A 143 -0.84 18.09 7.70
C ALA A 143 0.44 18.92 7.64
N LYS A 144 0.32 20.24 7.83
CA LYS A 144 1.46 21.18 7.87
C LYS A 144 1.48 21.96 9.18
N TYR A 145 2.68 22.13 9.74
CA TYR A 145 2.96 23.08 10.81
C TYR A 145 3.80 24.23 10.23
N GLY A 146 3.19 25.41 10.07
CA GLY A 146 3.77 26.45 9.24
C GLY A 146 3.88 25.98 7.79
N GLU A 147 5.07 25.98 7.23
CA GLU A 147 5.36 25.49 5.88
C GLU A 147 5.82 24.01 5.87
N ASP A 148 6.15 23.44 7.04
CA ASP A 148 6.72 22.10 7.14
C ASP A 148 5.61 21.03 7.13
N ILE A 149 5.77 20.00 6.30
CA ILE A 149 4.89 18.83 6.30
C ILE A 149 5.19 18.00 7.55
N CYS A 150 4.18 17.81 8.40
CA CYS A 150 4.29 17.02 9.62
C CYS A 150 3.43 15.74 9.63
N GLY A 151 2.63 15.53 8.58
CA GLY A 151 1.82 14.30 8.48
C GLY A 151 1.15 14.11 7.15
N LEU A 152 0.86 12.83 6.84
CA LEU A 152 0.07 12.38 5.69
C LEU A 152 -0.95 11.33 6.14
N ALA A 153 -2.13 11.31 5.52
CA ALA A 153 -3.12 10.25 5.72
C ALA A 153 -3.82 9.88 4.41
N PHE A 154 -3.75 8.60 4.05
CA PHE A 154 -4.46 8.02 2.90
C PHE A 154 -5.86 7.61 3.34
N CYS A 155 -6.86 8.42 2.99
CA CYS A 155 -8.23 8.33 3.46
C CYS A 155 -9.15 7.75 2.37
N TYR A 156 -9.91 6.73 2.74
CA TYR A 156 -10.90 6.06 1.89
C TYR A 156 -12.27 6.19 2.52
N LEU A 157 -13.25 6.65 1.75
CA LEU A 157 -14.64 6.70 2.18
C LEU A 157 -15.38 5.45 1.69
N ARG A 158 -15.91 4.65 2.62
CA ARG A 158 -16.70 3.45 2.31
C ARG A 158 -17.86 3.34 3.28
N ASP A 159 -19.07 3.16 2.75
CA ASP A 159 -20.30 2.95 3.54
C ASP A 159 -20.53 4.01 4.62
N GLY A 160 -20.10 5.27 4.36
CA GLY A 160 -20.21 6.38 5.31
C GLY A 160 -19.15 6.39 6.43
N GLU A 161 -18.20 5.47 6.38
CA GLU A 161 -17.05 5.41 7.30
C GLU A 161 -15.76 5.86 6.60
N ILE A 162 -14.86 6.48 7.36
CA ILE A 162 -13.53 6.85 6.89
C ILE A 162 -12.54 5.76 7.30
N TYR A 163 -11.89 5.17 6.30
CA TYR A 163 -10.79 4.21 6.49
C TYR A 163 -9.48 4.91 6.20
N ILE A 164 -8.61 5.02 7.19
CA ILE A 164 -7.23 5.45 7.00
C ILE A 164 -6.41 4.20 6.73
N LYS A 165 -5.98 4.03 5.48
CA LYS A 165 -5.21 2.86 5.04
C LYS A 165 -3.76 2.93 5.52
N ASP A 166 -3.19 4.12 5.51
CA ASP A 166 -1.85 4.41 6.03
C ASP A 166 -1.77 5.86 6.49
N ALA A 167 -1.00 6.11 7.52
CA ALA A 167 -0.76 7.45 8.03
C ALA A 167 0.68 7.59 8.52
N PHE A 168 1.22 8.78 8.33
CA PHE A 168 2.56 9.19 8.75
C PHE A 168 2.44 10.46 9.57
N ALA A 169 3.12 10.54 10.70
CA ALA A 169 3.19 11.74 11.52
C ALA A 169 4.59 11.87 12.14
N GLU A 170 4.94 13.12 12.52
CA GLU A 170 6.11 13.41 13.34
C GLU A 170 5.89 13.00 14.79
#